data_a5d8375b26073506a17cc9a7f1550690
#
_entry.id   a5d8375b26073506a17cc9a7f1550690
#
_cell.length_a   1.000
_cell.length_b   1.000
_cell.length_c   1.000
_cell.angle_alpha   90.00
_cell.angle_beta   90.00
_cell.angle_gamma   90.00
#
_symmetry.space_group_name_H-M   'P 1'
#
loop_
_entity.id
_entity.type
_entity.pdbx_description
1 polymer ?
#
loop_
_entity_poly.entity_id
_entity_poly.type
_entity_poly.pdbx_seq_one_letter_code
_entity_poly.pdbx_strand_id
1 'polypeptide(L)' 'MQGNIVKLQLVGDVPAGMDILHSGTAGRLNTLVVRGTQDEIRAKIQASNPIYFDVLPLSLEEIFIYELGGVDYEVKNILL' A
#
# COMPACT_ATOMS: atom_id res chain seq x y z
N MET A 1 4.93 -2.25 17.03
CA MET A 1 5.43 -2.66 16.64
C MET A 1 5.55 -2.39 15.34
N GLN A 2 5.87 -2.30 14.92
CA GLN A 2 6.12 -2.00 13.82
C GLN A 2 5.56 -2.60 12.85
N GLY A 3 5.65 -2.51 11.84
CA GLY A 3 5.33 -3.43 10.90
C GLY A 3 3.95 -3.52 10.37
N ASN A 4 3.13 -2.61 10.61
CA ASN A 4 1.81 -2.70 10.06
C ASN A 4 1.82 -2.10 8.67
N ILE A 5 1.68 -2.94 7.68
CA ILE A 5 1.66 -2.53 6.30
C ILE A 5 0.45 -3.15 5.65
N VAL A 6 -0.29 -2.36 4.90
CA VAL A 6 -1.52 -2.81 4.27
C VAL A 6 -1.42 -2.54 2.78
N LYS A 7 -1.74 -3.55 1.97
CA LYS A 7 -1.80 -3.40 0.54
C LYS A 7 -3.26 -3.37 0.15
N LEU A 8 -3.62 -2.45 -0.71
CA LEU A 8 -5.02 -2.35 -1.08
C LEU A 8 -5.17 -1.84 -2.50
N GLN A 9 -6.35 -2.05 -3.06
CA GLN A 9 -6.69 -1.50 -4.35
C GLN A 9 -7.94 -0.67 -4.19
N LEU A 10 -8.02 0.43 -4.90
CA LEU A 10 -9.23 1.23 -4.87
C LEU A 10 -9.45 1.95 -6.19
N VAL A 11 -10.70 2.22 -6.49
CA VAL A 11 -11.09 3.04 -7.62
C VAL A 11 -11.74 4.27 -7.03
N GLY A 12 -11.14 5.42 -7.26
CA GLY A 12 -11.65 6.67 -6.70
C GLY A 12 -10.48 7.48 -6.18
N ASP A 13 -10.78 8.49 -5.39
CA ASP A 13 -9.75 9.37 -4.89
C ASP A 13 -8.98 8.71 -3.77
N VAL A 14 -7.69 8.93 -3.76
CA VAL A 14 -6.85 8.43 -2.69
C VAL A 14 -6.94 9.41 -1.54
N PRO A 15 -7.31 8.95 -0.35
CA PRO A 15 -7.46 9.87 0.76
C PRO A 15 -6.12 10.45 1.19
N ALA A 16 -6.16 11.65 1.69
CA ALA A 16 -4.96 12.28 2.20
C ALA A 16 -4.67 11.78 3.59
N GLY A 17 -3.48 12.02 4.06
CA GLY A 17 -3.15 11.68 5.43
C GLY A 17 -2.71 10.26 5.67
N MET A 18 -2.46 9.51 4.63
CA MET A 18 -1.96 8.16 4.79
C MET A 18 -0.46 8.13 4.48
N ASP A 19 0.23 7.24 5.14
CA ASP A 19 1.66 7.08 4.92
C ASP A 19 1.85 6.07 3.80
N ILE A 20 1.86 6.54 2.57
CA ILE A 20 1.90 5.67 1.41
C ILE A 20 3.34 5.31 1.10
N LEU A 21 3.62 4.02 1.11
CA LEU A 21 4.96 3.52 0.83
C LEU A 21 5.14 3.26 -0.65
N HIS A 22 4.08 2.94 -1.35
CA HIS A 22 4.17 2.64 -2.76
C HIS A 22 2.80 2.84 -3.38
N SER A 23 2.75 3.35 -4.59
CA SER A 23 1.48 3.46 -5.28
C SER A 23 1.68 3.17 -6.75
N GLY A 24 0.67 2.60 -7.35
CA GLY A 24 0.68 2.29 -8.77
C GLY A 24 -0.72 2.47 -9.32
N THR A 25 -0.82 2.73 -10.60
CA THR A 25 -2.10 2.94 -11.22
C THR A 25 -2.21 2.12 -12.47
N ALA A 26 -3.33 1.48 -12.67
CA ALA A 26 -3.60 0.76 -13.89
C ALA A 26 -5.02 1.13 -14.30
N GLY A 27 -5.14 2.00 -15.30
CA GLY A 27 -6.45 2.51 -15.68
C GLY A 27 -7.02 3.34 -14.53
N ARG A 28 -8.15 2.94 -14.01
CA ARG A 28 -8.73 3.63 -12.89
C ARG A 28 -8.40 3.00 -11.56
N LEU A 29 -7.73 1.87 -11.59
CA LEU A 29 -7.45 1.13 -10.37
C LEU A 29 -6.15 1.60 -9.77
N ASN A 30 -6.21 2.01 -8.53
CA ASN A 30 -5.02 2.41 -7.79
C ASN A 30 -4.64 1.29 -6.84
N THR A 31 -3.37 0.93 -6.83
CA THR A 31 -2.87 -0.06 -5.89
C THR A 31 -1.93 0.67 -4.95
N LEU A 32 -2.18 0.55 -3.66
CA LEU A 32 -1.41 1.28 -2.66
C LEU A 32 -0.85 0.33 -1.63
N VAL A 33 0.33 0.66 -1.15
CA VAL A 33 0.90 -0.02 0.01
C VAL A 33 1.11 1.08 1.05
N VAL A 34 0.48 0.93 2.18
CA VAL A 34 0.36 1.99 3.15
C VAL A 34 0.79 1.48 4.52
N ARG A 35 1.45 2.31 5.28
CA ARG A 35 1.81 1.95 6.64
C ARG A 35 0.70 2.33 7.58
N GLY A 36 0.29 1.42 8.43
CA GLY A 36 -0.77 1.65 9.41
C GLY A 36 -1.56 0.38 9.63
N THR A 37 -2.52 0.44 10.51
CA THR A 37 -3.33 -0.73 10.77
C THR A 37 -4.43 -0.83 9.74
N GLN A 38 -4.90 -2.06 9.54
CA GLN A 38 -5.94 -2.29 8.57
C GLN A 38 -7.20 -1.50 8.93
N ASP A 39 -7.53 -1.43 10.21
CA ASP A 39 -8.71 -0.71 10.63
C ASP A 39 -8.61 0.77 10.35
N GLU A 40 -7.47 1.36 10.63
CA GLU A 40 -7.30 2.78 10.38
C GLU A 40 -7.39 3.10 8.91
N ILE A 41 -6.75 2.29 8.10
CA ILE A 41 -6.70 2.53 6.68
C ILE A 41 -8.07 2.34 6.07
N ARG A 42 -8.78 1.29 6.51
CA ARG A 42 -10.12 1.06 6.03
C ARG A 42 -11.01 2.24 6.34
N ALA A 43 -10.90 2.77 7.54
CA ALA A 43 -11.72 3.89 7.94
C ALA A 43 -11.44 5.13 7.08
N LYS A 44 -10.17 5.39 6.80
CA LYS A 44 -9.82 6.53 5.98
C LYS A 44 -10.33 6.38 4.57
N ILE A 45 -10.24 5.19 4.03
CA ILE A 45 -10.68 4.96 2.68
C ILE A 45 -12.19 5.04 2.58
N GLN A 46 -12.89 4.49 3.55
CA GLN A 46 -14.33 4.56 3.53
C GLN A 46 -14.79 6.00 3.64
N ALA A 47 -14.07 6.82 4.35
CA ALA A 47 -14.44 8.23 4.46
C ALA A 47 -14.32 8.96 3.13
N SER A 48 -13.46 8.48 2.24
CA SER A 48 -13.32 9.11 0.94
C SER A 48 -14.34 8.59 -0.06
N ASN A 49 -15.13 7.60 0.32
CA ASN A 49 -16.23 7.12 -0.49
C ASN A 49 -15.79 6.60 -1.85
N PRO A 50 -14.91 5.64 -1.92
CA PRO A 50 -14.43 5.14 -3.21
C PRO A 50 -15.52 4.34 -3.92
N ILE A 51 -15.38 4.21 -5.22
CA ILE A 51 -16.27 3.40 -5.99
C ILE A 51 -16.04 1.93 -5.68
N TYR A 52 -14.81 1.57 -5.48
CA TYR A 52 -14.42 0.18 -5.18
C TYR A 52 -13.19 0.20 -4.31
N PHE A 53 -13.10 -0.76 -3.41
CA PHE A 53 -11.97 -0.80 -2.52
C PHE A 53 -11.83 -2.22 -1.98
N ASP A 54 -10.63 -2.73 -1.93
CA ASP A 54 -10.35 -4.06 -1.43
C ASP A 54 -8.97 -4.11 -0.79
N VAL A 55 -8.85 -4.86 0.27
CA VAL A 55 -7.57 -5.02 0.96
C VAL A 55 -6.99 -6.35 0.51
N LEU A 56 -5.75 -6.33 0.09
CA LEU A 56 -5.08 -7.49 -0.46
C LEU A 56 -4.04 -8.03 0.51
N PRO A 57 -3.74 -9.30 0.43
CA PRO A 57 -2.70 -9.86 1.28
C PRO A 57 -1.32 -9.46 0.76
N LEU A 58 -0.37 -9.39 1.67
CA LEU A 58 1.01 -9.13 1.31
C LEU A 58 1.79 -10.41 1.44
N SER A 59 2.69 -10.65 0.51
CA SER A 59 3.57 -11.80 0.62
C SER A 59 4.69 -11.45 1.60
N LEU A 60 5.39 -12.48 2.05
CA LEU A 60 6.49 -12.25 2.94
C LEU A 60 7.56 -11.42 2.29
N GLU A 61 7.79 -11.63 1.02
CA GLU A 61 8.78 -10.84 0.30
C GLU A 61 8.38 -9.39 0.25
N GLU A 62 7.12 -9.11 0.02
CA GLU A 62 6.67 -7.74 -0.02
C GLU A 62 6.81 -7.08 1.34
N ILE A 63 6.46 -7.79 2.39
CA ILE A 63 6.60 -7.24 3.72
C ILE A 63 8.06 -6.91 3.99
N PHE A 64 8.95 -7.81 3.60
CA PHE A 64 10.34 -7.59 3.83
C PHE A 64 10.83 -6.35 3.12
N ILE A 65 10.47 -6.18 1.87
CA ILE A 65 10.90 -5.04 1.09
C ILE A 65 10.41 -3.74 1.71
N TYR A 66 9.15 -3.68 2.09
CA TYR A 66 8.62 -2.44 2.62
C TYR A 66 9.09 -2.17 4.05
N GLU A 67 9.34 -3.21 4.82
CA GLU A 67 9.83 -3.01 6.16
C GLU A 67 11.27 -2.52 6.15
N LEU A 68 12.03 -2.96 5.19
CA LEU A 68 13.40 -2.54 5.10
C LEU A 68 13.56 -1.19 4.46
N GLY A 69 12.50 -0.49 4.24
CA GLY A 69 12.65 0.85 3.75
C GLY A 69 12.79 1.00 2.27
N GLY A 70 12.25 0.07 1.59
CA GLY A 70 12.21 0.29 0.20
C GLY A 70 13.46 0.22 -0.48
N VAL A 71 14.22 -0.63 -0.08
CA VAL A 71 15.36 -0.72 -0.72
C VAL A 71 15.31 -1.24 -1.99
N ASP A 72 14.39 -0.95 -2.57
CA ASP A 72 14.21 -1.28 -3.88
C ASP A 72 15.42 -1.18 -4.63
N TYR A 73 16.12 -0.31 -4.33
CA TYR A 73 17.19 -0.04 -5.12
C TYR A 73 18.07 -1.18 -5.15
N GLU A 74 18.24 -1.79 -4.12
CA GLU A 74 19.13 -2.76 -4.10
C GLU A 74 18.73 -3.88 -4.79
N VAL A 75 17.59 -4.09 -4.78
CA VAL A 75 17.11 -5.23 -5.40
C VAL A 75 17.50 -5.26 -6.81
N LYS A 76 17.38 -4.22 -7.51
CA LYS A 76 17.72 -4.28 -8.84
C LYS A 76 19.11 -4.46 -9.00
N ASN A 77 19.86 -3.87 -8.22
CA ASN A 77 21.24 -4.01 -8.36
C ASN A 77 21.67 -5.40 -8.25
N ILE A 78 21.07 -6.07 -7.38
CA ILE A 78 21.46 -7.38 -7.20
C ILE A 78 21.21 -8.23 -8.32
N LEU A 79 20.23 -7.97 -9.00
CA LEU A 79 19.91 -8.73 -10.07
C LEU A 79 20.83 -8.74 -11.13
N LEU A 80 21.51 -7.95 -11.17
CA LEU A 80 22.29 -7.83 -12.19
C LEU A 80 23.17 -8.48 -12.29
#